data_01d94b3758ebc973577ae149196c7d31
#
_entry.id   01d94b3758ebc973577ae149196c7d31
#
_cell.length_a   1.000
_cell.length_b   1.000
_cell.length_c   1.000
_cell.angle_alpha   90.00
_cell.angle_beta   90.00
_cell.angle_gamma   90.00
#
_symmetry.space_group_name_H-M   'P 1'
#
loop_
_entity.id
_entity.type
_entity.pdbx_description
1 polymer ?
#
loop_
_entity_poly.entity_id
_entity_poly.type
_entity_poly.pdbx_seq_one_letter_code
_entity_poly.pdbx_strand_id
1 'polypeptide(L)'
;MKRELSRVLVQWPNVGHLTEYRIRATLPFDSTRKMMSVIVQEEIKNDENGGKEDRFILLTKGADSAVFGRLRSDQNFERASADSHVADYATAGLRTLAFGRKLMSEEEVEKARAAIHKAEKDLDDSDTLLQEVYATIETELELLGVTAIEDRLQEGVPETIRDLRRAGLAVWILTGDKLQTALEIGKLANLIKPKDSLFTVDCETKDELIQKMRSMLSFFTEELPRAEMKSSSINPFGSCRKKSIDAPRKPNTIMIITGKNLKWAFDGEHEKQSDAHENFLKIASACEAVICCRVTPLQKRQVVEKIARFTKVRTLAIGDGANDVSMIQVVRKMRQF
;
A
#
# COMPACT_ATOMS: atom_id res chain seq x y z
N MET A 1 2.11 12.19 33.02
CA MET A 1 0.70 12.02 32.57
C MET A 1 0.46 10.52 32.44
N LYS A 2 -0.35 9.89 33.31
CA LYS A 2 -0.71 8.46 33.17
C LYS A 2 -1.59 8.36 31.92
N ARG A 3 -1.09 7.77 30.83
CA ARG A 3 -1.96 7.36 29.70
C ARG A 3 -2.98 6.38 30.27
N GLU A 4 -4.27 6.74 30.23
CA GLU A 4 -5.35 5.83 30.53
C GLU A 4 -5.22 4.62 29.58
N LEU A 5 -5.19 3.44 30.17
CA LEU A 5 -5.18 2.19 29.42
C LEU A 5 -6.50 2.13 28.63
N SER A 6 -6.40 2.06 27.33
CA SER A 6 -7.59 1.91 26.48
C SER A 6 -8.29 0.60 26.82
N ARG A 7 -9.60 0.66 27.13
CA ARG A 7 -10.44 -0.50 27.41
C ARG A 7 -11.22 -0.87 26.17
N VAL A 8 -11.30 -2.15 25.89
CA VAL A 8 -12.08 -2.71 24.79
C VAL A 8 -13.03 -3.74 25.35
N LEU A 9 -14.32 -3.58 25.07
CA LEU A 9 -15.34 -4.54 25.40
C LEU A 9 -15.64 -5.40 24.17
N VAL A 10 -15.49 -6.71 24.30
CA VAL A 10 -15.76 -7.68 23.23
C VAL A 10 -16.98 -8.50 23.59
N GLN A 11 -17.99 -8.47 22.72
CA GLN A 11 -19.15 -9.35 22.83
C GLN A 11 -18.92 -10.55 21.91
N TRP A 12 -18.87 -11.73 22.52
CA TRP A 12 -18.73 -12.97 21.78
C TRP A 12 -20.10 -13.43 21.26
N PRO A 13 -20.24 -13.77 19.97
CA PRO A 13 -21.54 -14.06 19.35
C PRO A 13 -22.33 -15.18 20.03
N ASN A 14 -21.69 -16.14 20.69
CA ASN A 14 -22.31 -17.33 21.25
C ASN A 14 -22.25 -17.41 22.77
N VAL A 15 -21.70 -16.43 23.46
CA VAL A 15 -21.40 -16.53 24.90
C VAL A 15 -22.27 -15.58 25.76
N GLY A 16 -22.92 -14.61 25.15
CA GLY A 16 -23.90 -13.72 25.81
C GLY A 16 -23.35 -12.74 26.85
N HIS A 17 -22.02 -12.81 27.17
CA HIS A 17 -21.37 -11.87 28.08
C HIS A 17 -20.32 -11.02 27.36
N LEU A 18 -20.08 -9.85 27.94
CA LEU A 18 -19.01 -8.93 27.49
C LEU A 18 -17.72 -9.28 28.23
N THR A 19 -16.63 -9.45 27.48
CA THR A 19 -15.28 -9.58 28.04
C THR A 19 -14.56 -8.25 27.93
N GLU A 20 -14.02 -7.76 29.04
CA GLU A 20 -13.20 -6.55 29.07
C GLU A 20 -11.74 -6.88 28.87
N TYR A 21 -11.14 -6.26 27.87
CA TYR A 21 -9.69 -6.28 27.63
C TYR A 21 -9.09 -4.90 27.89
N ARG A 22 -7.98 -4.88 28.62
CA ARG A 22 -7.18 -3.67 28.84
C ARG A 22 -5.93 -3.73 27.95
N ILE A 23 -5.76 -2.79 27.05
CA ILE A 23 -4.58 -2.72 26.18
C ILE A 23 -3.40 -2.23 26.99
N ARG A 24 -2.38 -3.07 27.13
CA ARG A 24 -1.15 -2.78 27.87
C ARG A 24 -0.07 -2.18 26.98
N ALA A 25 0.01 -2.62 25.72
CA ALA A 25 0.91 -2.07 24.70
C ALA A 25 0.35 -2.35 23.31
N THR A 26 0.70 -1.51 22.35
CA THR A 26 0.40 -1.70 20.93
C THR A 26 1.71 -1.62 20.15
N LEU A 27 1.98 -2.64 19.36
CA LEU A 27 3.07 -2.70 18.41
C LEU A 27 2.45 -2.44 17.04
N PRO A 28 2.49 -1.19 16.51
CA PRO A 28 1.76 -0.81 15.31
C PRO A 28 2.25 -1.58 14.09
N PHE A 29 1.44 -1.61 13.04
CA PHE A 29 1.82 -2.25 11.78
C PHE A 29 3.04 -1.54 11.18
N ASP A 30 3.98 -2.35 10.70
CA ASP A 30 5.13 -1.89 9.93
C ASP A 30 5.30 -2.73 8.66
N SER A 31 5.60 -2.06 7.54
CA SER A 31 5.70 -2.70 6.22
C SER A 31 6.91 -3.63 6.06
N THR A 32 7.97 -3.42 6.84
CA THR A 32 9.16 -4.28 6.86
C THR A 32 8.88 -5.55 7.65
N ARG A 33 8.30 -5.39 8.84
CA ARG A 33 7.89 -6.48 9.73
C ARG A 33 6.66 -7.22 9.22
N LYS A 34 5.77 -6.54 8.49
CA LYS A 34 4.52 -7.03 7.89
C LYS A 34 3.52 -7.62 8.89
N MET A 35 3.52 -7.12 10.10
CA MET A 35 2.64 -7.56 11.17
C MET A 35 2.38 -6.44 12.17
N MET A 36 1.35 -6.61 12.97
CA MET A 36 1.05 -5.80 14.15
C MET A 36 0.65 -6.68 15.32
N SER A 37 0.89 -6.19 16.54
CA SER A 37 0.54 -6.91 17.74
C SER A 37 -0.03 -5.99 18.81
N VAL A 38 -0.82 -6.57 19.70
CA VAL A 38 -1.31 -5.90 20.89
C VAL A 38 -1.09 -6.80 22.11
N ILE A 39 -0.64 -6.22 23.20
CA ILE A 39 -0.58 -6.89 24.49
C ILE A 39 -1.85 -6.48 25.25
N VAL A 40 -2.66 -7.45 25.59
CA VAL A 40 -3.92 -7.23 26.32
C VAL A 40 -3.89 -7.95 27.67
N GLN A 41 -4.56 -7.36 28.64
CA GLN A 41 -4.87 -7.95 29.93
C GLN A 41 -6.35 -8.27 29.96
N GLU A 42 -6.69 -9.50 30.28
CA GLU A 42 -8.06 -10.00 30.47
C GLU A 42 -8.23 -10.39 31.94
N GLU A 43 -9.28 -9.90 32.59
CA GLU A 43 -9.65 -10.28 33.95
C GLU A 43 -10.56 -11.51 33.89
N ILE A 44 -10.05 -12.66 34.36
CA ILE A 44 -10.83 -13.89 34.45
C ILE A 44 -11.40 -13.99 35.83
N LYS A 45 -12.71 -14.21 35.95
CA LYS A 45 -13.39 -14.55 37.20
C LYS A 45 -13.33 -16.07 37.41
N ASN A 46 -12.68 -16.50 38.47
CA ASN A 46 -12.69 -17.89 38.88
C ASN A 46 -14.00 -18.18 39.63
N ASP A 47 -14.87 -18.96 39.00
CA ASP A 47 -16.21 -19.27 39.55
C ASP A 47 -16.13 -20.13 40.83
N GLU A 48 -15.03 -20.88 41.06
CA GLU A 48 -14.90 -21.77 42.21
C GLU A 48 -14.51 -21.08 43.52
N ASN A 49 -13.77 -19.95 43.47
CA ASN A 49 -13.26 -19.26 44.66
C ASN A 49 -13.57 -17.75 44.70
N GLY A 50 -14.31 -17.22 43.74
CA GLY A 50 -14.60 -15.78 43.64
C GLY A 50 -13.34 -14.91 43.43
N GLY A 51 -12.21 -15.54 43.11
CA GLY A 51 -10.94 -14.87 42.83
C GLY A 51 -10.94 -14.28 41.42
N LYS A 52 -10.23 -13.16 41.28
CA LYS A 52 -9.93 -12.57 39.97
C LYS A 52 -8.50 -12.89 39.63
N GLU A 53 -8.25 -13.38 38.42
CA GLU A 53 -6.92 -13.64 37.91
C GLU A 53 -6.71 -12.84 36.62
N ASP A 54 -5.60 -12.15 36.53
CA ASP A 54 -5.22 -11.41 35.35
C ASP A 54 -4.46 -12.31 34.37
N ARG A 55 -4.95 -12.42 33.15
CA ARG A 55 -4.29 -13.12 32.06
C ARG A 55 -3.77 -12.11 31.04
N PHE A 56 -2.50 -12.24 30.69
CA PHE A 56 -1.85 -11.38 29.69
C PHE A 56 -1.65 -12.17 28.40
N ILE A 57 -2.03 -11.55 27.28
CA ILE A 57 -2.01 -12.20 25.98
C ILE A 57 -1.39 -11.22 24.97
N LEU A 58 -0.37 -11.65 24.25
CA LEU A 58 0.06 -11.03 23.01
C LEU A 58 -0.80 -11.59 21.89
N LEU A 59 -1.51 -10.72 21.17
CA LEU A 59 -2.28 -11.05 19.99
C LEU A 59 -1.58 -10.43 18.76
N THR A 60 -1.27 -11.26 17.79
CA THR A 60 -0.53 -10.86 16.59
C THR A 60 -1.32 -11.19 15.35
N LYS A 61 -1.32 -10.27 14.36
CA LYS A 61 -1.80 -10.51 13.00
C LYS A 61 -0.81 -9.99 11.98
N GLY A 62 -0.68 -10.68 10.85
CA GLY A 62 0.26 -10.25 9.82
C GLY A 62 0.26 -11.14 8.58
N ALA A 63 1.19 -10.85 7.68
CA ALA A 63 1.44 -11.71 6.54
C ALA A 63 1.80 -13.13 7.01
N ASP A 64 1.33 -14.14 6.29
CA ASP A 64 1.57 -15.54 6.57
C ASP A 64 3.05 -15.84 6.83
N SER A 65 3.93 -15.45 5.91
CA SER A 65 5.38 -15.63 6.03
C SER A 65 5.99 -14.97 7.27
N ALA A 66 5.44 -13.84 7.71
CA ALA A 66 5.94 -13.11 8.88
C ALA A 66 5.53 -13.78 10.19
N VAL A 67 4.25 -14.19 10.29
CA VAL A 67 3.74 -14.88 11.49
C VAL A 67 4.30 -16.30 11.59
N PHE A 68 4.32 -17.05 10.48
CA PHE A 68 4.83 -18.43 10.46
C PHE A 68 6.30 -18.54 10.84
N GLY A 69 7.11 -17.52 10.52
CA GLY A 69 8.51 -17.47 10.94
C GLY A 69 8.73 -17.25 12.45
N ARG A 70 7.65 -17.00 13.21
CA ARG A 70 7.69 -16.68 14.65
C ARG A 70 6.90 -17.64 15.54
N LEU A 71 6.39 -18.73 14.93
CA LEU A 71 5.68 -19.77 15.65
C LEU A 71 6.63 -20.58 16.52
N ARG A 72 6.10 -21.16 17.59
CA ARG A 72 6.79 -22.14 18.41
C ARG A 72 7.18 -23.35 17.55
N SER A 73 8.27 -23.98 17.91
CA SER A 73 8.83 -25.13 17.18
C SER A 73 7.94 -26.39 17.19
N ASP A 74 7.00 -26.47 18.13
CA ASP A 74 6.04 -27.57 18.28
C ASP A 74 4.80 -27.46 17.38
N GLN A 75 4.64 -26.36 16.61
CA GLN A 75 3.48 -26.05 15.78
C GLN A 75 3.63 -26.49 14.29
N ASN A 76 4.43 -27.51 14.05
CA ASN A 76 4.71 -27.95 12.66
C ASN A 76 3.49 -28.46 11.91
N PHE A 77 2.57 -29.15 12.60
CA PHE A 77 1.36 -29.70 11.98
C PHE A 77 0.37 -28.58 11.64
N GLU A 78 0.11 -27.70 12.59
CA GLU A 78 -0.80 -26.55 12.42
C GLU A 78 -0.28 -25.63 11.31
N ARG A 79 1.03 -25.41 11.28
CA ARG A 79 1.70 -24.62 10.25
C ARG A 79 1.53 -25.26 8.87
N ALA A 80 1.79 -26.57 8.72
CA ALA A 80 1.66 -27.27 7.43
C ALA A 80 0.21 -27.22 6.91
N SER A 81 -0.77 -27.40 7.80
CA SER A 81 -2.19 -27.25 7.46
C SER A 81 -2.53 -25.84 7.01
N ALA A 82 -2.05 -24.83 7.73
CA ALA A 82 -2.27 -23.42 7.38
C ALA A 82 -1.58 -23.03 6.05
N ASP A 83 -0.37 -23.51 5.80
CA ASP A 83 0.35 -23.31 4.53
C ASP A 83 -0.47 -23.82 3.34
N SER A 84 -1.09 -25.02 3.47
CA SER A 84 -1.98 -25.58 2.43
C SER A 84 -3.18 -24.68 2.18
N HIS A 85 -3.86 -24.24 3.23
CA HIS A 85 -5.01 -23.32 3.09
C HIS A 85 -4.61 -21.98 2.48
N VAL A 86 -3.46 -21.41 2.88
CA VAL A 86 -2.95 -20.16 2.30
C VAL A 86 -2.69 -20.32 0.80
N ALA A 87 -2.13 -21.46 0.37
CA ALA A 87 -1.90 -21.76 -1.05
C ALA A 87 -3.23 -21.84 -1.84
N ASP A 88 -4.23 -22.51 -1.28
CA ASP A 88 -5.56 -22.62 -1.89
C ASP A 88 -6.24 -21.24 -2.00
N TYR A 89 -6.20 -20.45 -0.95
CA TYR A 89 -6.74 -19.08 -0.94
C TYR A 89 -6.02 -18.14 -1.91
N ALA A 90 -4.69 -18.27 -1.99
CA ALA A 90 -3.90 -17.49 -2.96
C ALA A 90 -4.24 -17.87 -4.41
N THR A 91 -4.52 -19.14 -4.68
CA THR A 91 -4.97 -19.61 -6.01
C THR A 91 -6.34 -19.03 -6.37
N ALA A 92 -7.22 -18.85 -5.36
CA ALA A 92 -8.51 -18.19 -5.53
C ALA A 92 -8.42 -16.65 -5.58
N GLY A 93 -7.22 -16.06 -5.53
CA GLY A 93 -7.01 -14.61 -5.58
C GLY A 93 -7.36 -13.88 -4.28
N LEU A 94 -7.53 -14.60 -3.17
CA LEU A 94 -7.89 -14.01 -1.90
C LEU A 94 -6.67 -13.44 -1.15
N ARG A 95 -6.87 -12.37 -0.40
CA ARG A 95 -5.87 -11.85 0.55
C ARG A 95 -5.86 -12.69 1.82
N THR A 96 -4.71 -13.22 2.18
CA THR A 96 -4.53 -14.01 3.39
C THR A 96 -3.93 -13.19 4.53
N LEU A 97 -4.35 -13.51 5.75
CA LEU A 97 -3.81 -12.94 6.97
C LEU A 97 -3.72 -14.04 8.03
N ALA A 98 -2.56 -14.19 8.63
CA ALA A 98 -2.31 -15.15 9.71
C ALA A 98 -2.47 -14.49 11.08
N PHE A 99 -2.94 -15.27 12.06
CA PHE A 99 -3.15 -14.84 13.44
C PHE A 99 -2.41 -15.77 14.39
N GLY A 100 -1.73 -15.16 15.34
CA GLY A 100 -1.03 -15.87 16.41
C GLY A 100 -1.29 -15.24 17.76
N ARG A 101 -1.06 -16.01 18.82
CA ARG A 101 -1.09 -15.53 20.20
C ARG A 101 0.11 -16.05 20.99
N LYS A 102 0.40 -15.39 22.11
CA LYS A 102 1.33 -15.87 23.13
C LYS A 102 0.77 -15.49 24.50
N LEU A 103 0.73 -16.45 25.41
CA LEU A 103 0.48 -16.16 26.82
C LEU A 103 1.74 -15.57 27.44
N MET A 104 1.60 -14.51 28.20
CA MET A 104 2.71 -13.78 28.82
C MET A 104 2.51 -13.72 30.33
N SER A 105 3.61 -13.75 31.08
CA SER A 105 3.57 -13.39 32.50
C SER A 105 3.51 -11.87 32.69
N GLU A 106 3.07 -11.42 33.86
CA GLU A 106 3.07 -9.99 34.17
C GLU A 106 4.48 -9.39 34.08
N GLU A 107 5.50 -10.15 34.50
CA GLU A 107 6.89 -9.75 34.42
C GLU A 107 7.36 -9.54 32.97
N GLU A 108 6.99 -10.43 32.05
CA GLU A 108 7.27 -10.29 30.61
C GLU A 108 6.60 -9.04 30.02
N VAL A 109 5.36 -8.76 30.43
CA VAL A 109 4.63 -7.57 29.96
C VAL A 109 5.30 -6.29 30.44
N GLU A 110 5.69 -6.21 31.72
CA GLU A 110 6.36 -5.01 32.24
C GLU A 110 7.76 -4.82 31.62
N LYS A 111 8.50 -5.91 31.40
CA LYS A 111 9.78 -5.86 30.65
C LYS A 111 9.57 -5.35 29.22
N ALA A 112 8.57 -5.88 28.51
CA ALA A 112 8.25 -5.44 27.15
C ALA A 112 7.88 -3.94 27.11
N ARG A 113 7.04 -3.49 28.04
CA ARG A 113 6.64 -2.08 28.14
C ARG A 113 7.82 -1.15 28.45
N ALA A 114 8.70 -1.58 29.38
CA ALA A 114 9.89 -0.80 29.70
C ALA A 114 10.85 -0.69 28.51
N ALA A 115 11.04 -1.78 27.75
CA ALA A 115 11.88 -1.81 26.56
C ALA A 115 11.30 -0.90 25.44
N ILE A 116 10.00 -0.98 25.18
CA ILE A 116 9.31 -0.11 24.20
C ILE A 116 9.50 1.37 24.62
N HIS A 117 9.21 1.69 25.87
CA HIS A 117 9.34 3.07 26.35
C HIS A 117 10.78 3.61 26.31
N LYS A 118 11.76 2.75 26.52
CA LYS A 118 13.18 3.11 26.37
C LYS A 118 13.52 3.42 24.92
N ALA A 119 13.08 2.57 23.97
CA ALA A 119 13.30 2.77 22.53
C ALA A 119 12.58 4.00 21.98
N GLU A 120 11.35 4.31 22.45
CA GLU A 120 10.60 5.52 22.06
C GLU A 120 11.27 6.83 22.49
N LYS A 121 12.14 6.79 23.50
CA LYS A 121 12.84 7.99 24.02
C LYS A 121 14.18 8.25 23.36
N ASP A 122 14.68 7.31 22.58
CA ASP A 122 15.91 7.51 21.83
C ASP A 122 15.63 8.46 20.67
N LEU A 123 16.39 9.55 20.58
CA LEU A 123 16.16 10.61 19.58
C LEU A 123 16.86 10.34 18.26
N ASP A 124 17.88 9.49 18.25
CA ASP A 124 18.73 9.29 17.09
C ASP A 124 18.37 8.03 16.29
N ASP A 125 17.87 6.96 16.93
CA ASP A 125 17.65 5.66 16.29
C ASP A 125 16.38 4.93 16.78
N SER A 126 15.35 5.69 17.17
CA SER A 126 14.12 5.17 17.77
C SER A 126 13.45 4.08 16.90
N ASP A 127 13.37 4.26 15.58
CA ASP A 127 12.69 3.33 14.68
C ASP A 127 13.41 1.98 14.62
N THR A 128 14.74 1.97 14.53
CA THR A 128 15.53 0.72 14.50
C THR A 128 15.43 -0.02 15.83
N LEU A 129 15.61 0.70 16.94
CA LEU A 129 15.50 0.14 18.29
C LEU A 129 14.12 -0.45 18.58
N LEU A 130 13.05 0.22 18.13
CA LEU A 130 11.69 -0.29 18.25
C LEU A 130 11.49 -1.58 17.47
N GLN A 131 12.04 -1.69 16.24
CA GLN A 131 11.97 -2.91 15.44
C GLN A 131 12.67 -4.09 16.14
N GLU A 132 13.84 -3.85 16.72
CA GLU A 132 14.58 -4.86 17.49
C GLU A 132 13.77 -5.32 18.73
N VAL A 133 13.23 -4.37 19.49
CA VAL A 133 12.39 -4.67 20.66
C VAL A 133 11.15 -5.47 20.26
N TYR A 134 10.45 -5.07 19.19
CA TYR A 134 9.28 -5.79 18.71
C TYR A 134 9.64 -7.22 18.26
N ALA A 135 10.79 -7.40 17.61
CA ALA A 135 11.26 -8.71 17.20
C ALA A 135 11.48 -9.67 18.38
N THR A 136 11.91 -9.16 19.55
CA THR A 136 12.06 -9.98 20.77
C THR A 136 10.74 -10.34 21.43
N ILE A 137 9.74 -9.48 21.35
CA ILE A 137 8.41 -9.70 21.94
C ILE A 137 7.60 -10.69 21.10
N GLU A 138 7.62 -10.54 19.78
CA GLU A 138 6.83 -11.32 18.82
C GLU A 138 7.49 -12.66 18.47
N THR A 139 7.82 -13.45 19.46
CA THR A 139 8.42 -14.80 19.34
C THR A 139 7.57 -15.83 20.05
N GLU A 140 7.78 -17.10 19.72
CA GLU A 140 7.11 -18.23 20.36
C GLU A 140 5.57 -18.13 20.27
N LEU A 141 5.05 -17.74 19.11
CA LEU A 141 3.63 -17.60 18.87
C LEU A 141 2.95 -18.97 18.69
N GLU A 142 1.77 -19.10 19.23
CA GLU A 142 0.83 -20.18 18.94
C GLU A 142 -0.05 -19.75 17.77
N LEU A 143 -0.12 -20.53 16.71
CA LEU A 143 -0.97 -20.25 15.55
C LEU A 143 -2.44 -20.42 15.89
N LEU A 144 -3.24 -19.39 15.69
CA LEU A 144 -4.69 -19.43 15.84
C LEU A 144 -5.38 -19.83 14.54
N GLY A 145 -4.80 -19.49 13.40
CA GLY A 145 -5.32 -19.79 12.08
C GLY A 145 -5.01 -18.72 11.05
N VAL A 146 -5.62 -18.89 9.88
CA VAL A 146 -5.53 -17.95 8.76
C VAL A 146 -6.92 -17.53 8.31
N THR A 147 -7.04 -16.28 7.85
CA THR A 147 -8.24 -15.78 7.20
C THR A 147 -7.95 -15.47 5.75
N ALA A 148 -8.99 -15.57 4.92
CA ALA A 148 -8.96 -15.17 3.54
C ALA A 148 -10.05 -14.13 3.29
N ILE A 149 -9.70 -13.04 2.62
CA ILE A 149 -10.58 -11.92 2.36
C ILE A 149 -10.61 -11.65 0.85
N GLU A 150 -11.81 -11.59 0.30
CA GLU A 150 -12.01 -11.17 -1.07
C GLU A 150 -11.92 -9.64 -1.16
N ASP A 151 -11.03 -9.13 -2.02
CA ASP A 151 -10.93 -7.70 -2.30
C ASP A 151 -12.08 -7.30 -3.25
N ARG A 152 -13.17 -6.83 -2.68
CA ARG A 152 -14.28 -6.26 -3.44
C ARG A 152 -14.14 -4.77 -3.55
N LEU A 153 -14.43 -4.26 -4.75
CA LEU A 153 -14.60 -2.82 -4.92
C LEU A 153 -15.84 -2.35 -4.16
N GLN A 154 -15.74 -1.17 -3.58
CA GLN A 154 -16.90 -0.50 -3.00
C GLN A 154 -17.94 -0.25 -4.09
N GLU A 155 -19.21 -0.34 -3.71
CA GLU A 155 -20.34 -0.04 -4.59
C GLU A 155 -20.22 1.37 -5.20
N GLY A 156 -20.46 1.51 -6.49
CA GLY A 156 -20.39 2.77 -7.21
C GLY A 156 -18.99 3.19 -7.70
N VAL A 157 -17.91 2.46 -7.34
CA VAL A 157 -16.54 2.81 -7.78
C VAL A 157 -16.36 2.70 -9.29
N PRO A 158 -16.80 1.62 -9.97
CA PRO A 158 -16.66 1.51 -11.42
C PRO A 158 -17.42 2.61 -12.18
N GLU A 159 -18.62 2.98 -11.72
CA GLU A 159 -19.44 4.05 -12.28
C GLU A 159 -18.78 5.40 -12.08
N THR A 160 -18.28 5.67 -10.88
CA THR A 160 -17.58 6.92 -10.55
C THR A 160 -16.32 7.10 -11.42
N ILE A 161 -15.49 6.05 -11.55
CA ILE A 161 -14.31 6.11 -12.42
C ILE A 161 -14.68 6.38 -13.86
N ARG A 162 -15.73 5.70 -14.38
CA ARG A 162 -16.25 5.96 -15.72
C ARG A 162 -16.66 7.41 -15.91
N ASP A 163 -17.38 7.99 -14.95
CA ASP A 163 -17.91 9.35 -15.05
C ASP A 163 -16.79 10.40 -14.90
N LEU A 164 -15.81 10.16 -14.04
CA LEU A 164 -14.60 10.99 -13.96
C LEU A 164 -13.82 10.99 -15.28
N ARG A 165 -13.65 9.82 -15.92
CA ARG A 165 -12.99 9.72 -17.23
C ARG A 165 -13.79 10.41 -18.33
N ARG A 166 -15.12 10.32 -18.31
CA ARG A 166 -15.99 11.09 -19.24
C ARG A 166 -15.86 12.59 -19.04
N ALA A 167 -15.65 13.04 -17.82
CA ALA A 167 -15.34 14.44 -17.50
C ALA A 167 -13.92 14.88 -17.90
N GLY A 168 -13.13 14.00 -18.54
CA GLY A 168 -11.78 14.29 -19.01
C GLY A 168 -10.67 14.14 -17.96
N LEU A 169 -10.97 13.57 -16.77
CA LEU A 169 -9.96 13.33 -15.77
C LEU A 169 -9.17 12.05 -16.09
N ALA A 170 -7.84 12.10 -15.92
CA ALA A 170 -7.01 10.91 -15.90
C ALA A 170 -7.12 10.24 -14.55
N VAL A 171 -7.36 8.93 -14.52
CA VAL A 171 -7.42 8.15 -13.28
C VAL A 171 -6.28 7.15 -13.27
N TRP A 172 -5.48 7.19 -12.22
CA TRP A 172 -4.34 6.30 -12.01
C TRP A 172 -4.52 5.48 -10.74
N ILE A 173 -4.01 4.24 -10.75
CA ILE A 173 -3.96 3.38 -9.57
C ILE A 173 -2.51 3.25 -9.11
N LEU A 174 -2.25 3.51 -7.82
CA LEU A 174 -0.96 3.34 -7.16
C LEU A 174 -1.14 2.35 -6.01
N THR A 175 -0.75 1.09 -6.21
CA THR A 175 -0.97 0.02 -5.24
C THR A 175 0.31 -0.71 -4.84
N GLY A 176 0.36 -1.19 -3.60
CA GLY A 176 1.40 -2.11 -3.14
C GLY A 176 1.20 -3.55 -3.61
N ASP A 177 0.06 -3.87 -4.21
CA ASP A 177 -0.33 -5.21 -4.63
C ASP A 177 0.53 -5.75 -5.78
N LYS A 178 0.47 -7.07 -5.97
CA LYS A 178 1.13 -7.77 -7.09
C LYS A 178 0.49 -7.34 -8.42
N LEU A 179 1.26 -7.50 -9.50
CA LEU A 179 0.83 -7.18 -10.86
C LEU A 179 -0.52 -7.81 -11.22
N GLN A 180 -0.70 -9.09 -10.92
CA GLN A 180 -1.93 -9.82 -11.23
C GLN A 180 -3.15 -9.22 -10.53
N THR A 181 -3.03 -8.96 -9.23
CA THR A 181 -4.09 -8.34 -8.43
C THR A 181 -4.43 -6.93 -8.95
N ALA A 182 -3.39 -6.13 -9.27
CA ALA A 182 -3.58 -4.79 -9.83
C ALA A 182 -4.30 -4.79 -11.18
N LEU A 183 -4.03 -5.80 -12.04
CA LEU A 183 -4.73 -6.02 -13.30
C LEU A 183 -6.21 -6.34 -13.07
N GLU A 184 -6.52 -7.23 -12.14
CA GLU A 184 -7.89 -7.61 -11.83
C GLU A 184 -8.69 -6.44 -11.25
N ILE A 185 -8.11 -5.71 -10.28
CA ILE A 185 -8.71 -4.49 -9.75
C ILE A 185 -8.93 -3.46 -10.86
N GLY A 186 -7.96 -3.29 -11.77
CA GLY A 186 -8.10 -2.38 -12.92
C GLY A 186 -9.26 -2.73 -13.85
N LYS A 187 -9.50 -4.04 -14.06
CA LYS A 187 -10.65 -4.54 -14.85
C LYS A 187 -11.97 -4.31 -14.12
N LEU A 188 -12.05 -4.71 -12.85
CA LEU A 188 -13.23 -4.55 -12.00
C LEU A 188 -13.62 -3.07 -11.87
N ALA A 189 -12.64 -2.18 -11.77
CA ALA A 189 -12.84 -0.73 -11.69
C ALA A 189 -13.19 -0.04 -13.02
N ASN A 190 -13.39 -0.80 -14.11
CA ASN A 190 -13.59 -0.25 -15.46
C ASN A 190 -12.46 0.67 -15.95
N LEU A 191 -11.28 0.54 -15.35
CA LEU A 191 -10.09 1.26 -15.80
C LEU A 191 -9.45 0.57 -17.01
N ILE A 192 -9.49 -0.75 -17.05
CA ILE A 192 -9.06 -1.60 -18.16
C ILE A 192 -10.27 -2.19 -18.84
N LYS A 193 -10.41 -1.97 -20.14
CA LYS A 193 -11.49 -2.53 -20.97
C LYS A 193 -10.94 -3.63 -21.88
N PRO A 194 -11.80 -4.56 -22.39
CA PRO A 194 -11.34 -5.67 -23.24
C PRO A 194 -10.64 -5.24 -24.54
N LYS A 195 -10.87 -4.02 -25.02
CA LYS A 195 -10.28 -3.49 -26.26
C LYS A 195 -9.07 -2.60 -26.02
N ASP A 196 -8.65 -2.42 -24.76
CA ASP A 196 -7.53 -1.55 -24.43
C ASP A 196 -6.19 -2.24 -24.74
N SER A 197 -5.25 -1.46 -25.26
CA SER A 197 -3.86 -1.88 -25.45
C SER A 197 -3.11 -1.76 -24.12
N LEU A 198 -2.64 -2.89 -23.60
CA LEU A 198 -1.91 -2.94 -22.33
C LEU A 198 -0.42 -2.91 -22.58
N PHE A 199 0.26 -1.92 -22.03
CA PHE A 199 1.71 -1.80 -22.02
C PHE A 199 2.25 -2.16 -20.63
N THR A 200 2.64 -3.43 -20.45
CA THR A 200 3.18 -3.91 -19.18
C THR A 200 4.69 -3.69 -19.13
N VAL A 201 5.17 -2.97 -18.13
CA VAL A 201 6.58 -2.70 -17.86
C VAL A 201 6.97 -3.44 -16.58
N ASP A 202 7.51 -4.64 -16.76
CA ASP A 202 8.04 -5.52 -15.71
C ASP A 202 9.32 -6.16 -16.25
N CYS A 203 10.39 -5.37 -16.27
CA CYS A 203 11.68 -5.69 -16.84
C CYS A 203 12.62 -6.21 -15.75
N GLU A 204 13.50 -7.13 -16.10
CA GLU A 204 14.49 -7.70 -15.17
C GLU A 204 15.75 -6.84 -15.05
N THR A 205 16.08 -6.07 -16.09
CA THR A 205 17.26 -5.20 -16.13
C THR A 205 16.90 -3.75 -16.49
N LYS A 206 17.82 -2.81 -16.14
CA LYS A 206 17.64 -1.39 -16.46
C LYS A 206 17.73 -1.14 -17.97
N ASP A 207 18.59 -1.88 -18.68
CA ASP A 207 18.75 -1.75 -20.12
C ASP A 207 17.50 -2.21 -20.87
N GLU A 208 16.90 -3.30 -20.44
CA GLU A 208 15.61 -3.77 -20.96
C GLU A 208 14.51 -2.71 -20.75
N LEU A 209 14.47 -2.07 -19.58
CA LEU A 209 13.55 -0.97 -19.31
C LEU A 209 13.74 0.18 -20.30
N ILE A 210 14.99 0.61 -20.53
CA ILE A 210 15.32 1.72 -21.44
C ILE A 210 14.86 1.38 -22.87
N GLN A 211 15.17 0.18 -23.36
CA GLN A 211 14.75 -0.28 -24.68
C GLN A 211 13.23 -0.31 -24.81
N LYS A 212 12.54 -0.86 -23.80
CA LYS A 212 11.07 -0.94 -23.77
C LYS A 212 10.44 0.44 -23.76
N MET A 213 10.95 1.38 -22.97
CA MET A 213 10.47 2.76 -22.95
C MET A 213 10.67 3.46 -24.30
N ARG A 214 11.78 3.21 -24.98
CA ARG A 214 12.03 3.76 -26.33
C ARG A 214 11.05 3.18 -27.35
N SER A 215 10.81 1.88 -27.36
CA SER A 215 9.84 1.25 -28.25
C SER A 215 8.40 1.70 -27.99
N MET A 216 8.04 1.90 -26.72
CA MET A 216 6.74 2.48 -26.36
C MET A 216 6.63 3.93 -26.85
N LEU A 217 7.67 4.72 -26.69
CA LEU A 217 7.66 6.12 -27.14
C LEU A 217 7.49 6.22 -28.67
N SER A 218 8.14 5.36 -29.47
CA SER A 218 7.95 5.34 -30.91
C SER A 218 6.48 5.05 -31.29
N PHE A 219 5.85 4.08 -30.61
CA PHE A 219 4.42 3.81 -30.80
C PHE A 219 3.53 5.04 -30.57
N PHE A 220 3.87 5.87 -29.57
CA PHE A 220 3.11 7.09 -29.29
C PHE A 220 3.43 8.23 -30.26
N THR A 221 4.62 8.24 -30.90
CA THR A 221 5.03 9.29 -31.85
C THR A 221 4.64 9.01 -33.29
N GLU A 222 4.61 7.73 -33.70
CA GLU A 222 4.30 7.36 -35.09
C GLU A 222 2.82 7.53 -35.46
N GLU A 223 1.89 7.42 -34.50
CA GLU A 223 0.45 7.55 -34.74
C GLU A 223 -0.13 8.93 -34.39
N LEU A 224 0.67 9.88 -33.92
CA LEU A 224 0.22 11.26 -33.83
C LEU A 224 0.27 11.86 -35.23
N PRO A 225 -0.87 12.18 -35.88
CA PRO A 225 -0.84 12.92 -37.12
C PRO A 225 -0.06 14.20 -36.86
N ARG A 226 0.82 14.58 -37.79
CA ARG A 226 1.49 15.90 -37.83
C ARG A 226 0.41 16.97 -38.05
N ALA A 227 -0.52 17.10 -37.12
CA ALA A 227 -1.55 18.14 -37.12
C ALA A 227 -0.86 19.41 -36.59
N GLU A 228 -0.31 20.16 -37.54
CA GLU A 228 -0.25 21.61 -37.54
C GLU A 228 0.45 22.30 -36.36
N MET A 229 1.79 22.32 -36.37
CA MET A 229 2.51 23.52 -35.96
C MET A 229 2.21 24.65 -36.95
N LYS A 230 0.97 25.12 -37.03
CA LYS A 230 0.66 26.42 -37.62
C LYS A 230 0.74 27.46 -36.52
N SER A 231 1.76 28.32 -36.61
CA SER A 231 1.85 29.58 -35.92
C SER A 231 0.55 30.36 -36.08
N SER A 232 -0.29 30.42 -35.08
CA SER A 232 -1.42 31.35 -35.06
C SER A 232 -0.95 32.64 -34.36
N SER A 233 -1.07 33.69 -35.15
CA SER A 233 -0.92 35.10 -34.86
C SER A 233 -1.48 35.54 -33.50
N ILE A 234 -0.72 36.42 -32.88
CA ILE A 234 -0.99 37.14 -31.64
C ILE A 234 -2.28 37.98 -31.81
N ASN A 235 -3.30 37.67 -31.02
CA ASN A 235 -4.44 38.56 -30.80
C ASN A 235 -4.18 39.33 -29.48
N PRO A 236 -4.15 40.69 -29.51
CA PRO A 236 -3.74 41.49 -28.33
C PRO A 236 -4.85 41.72 -27.28
N PHE A 237 -6.04 41.17 -27.43
CA PHE A 237 -7.12 41.26 -26.44
C PHE A 237 -7.80 39.90 -26.24
N GLY A 238 -7.12 39.02 -25.55
CA GLY A 238 -7.67 37.71 -25.23
C GLY A 238 -7.24 37.27 -23.84
N SER A 239 -8.24 37.11 -22.98
CA SER A 239 -8.23 36.41 -21.70
C SER A 239 -7.13 35.36 -21.61
N CYS A 240 -6.35 35.40 -20.53
CA CYS A 240 -5.28 34.49 -20.22
C CYS A 240 -5.81 33.03 -20.05
N ARG A 241 -6.09 32.34 -21.15
CA ARG A 241 -6.17 30.88 -21.16
C ARG A 241 -4.75 30.37 -20.99
N LYS A 242 -4.41 29.94 -19.78
CA LYS A 242 -3.22 29.11 -19.52
C LYS A 242 -3.25 27.98 -20.54
N LYS A 243 -2.28 27.93 -21.44
CA LYS A 243 -2.06 26.77 -22.31
C LYS A 243 -1.79 25.58 -21.39
N SER A 244 -2.84 24.80 -21.10
CA SER A 244 -2.64 23.44 -20.64
C SER A 244 -1.87 22.74 -21.76
N ILE A 245 -0.78 22.10 -21.43
CA ILE A 245 -0.13 21.15 -22.31
C ILE A 245 -1.03 19.91 -22.31
N ASP A 246 -2.18 20.00 -22.97
CA ASP A 246 -3.00 18.86 -23.31
C ASP A 246 -2.32 18.14 -24.47
N ALA A 247 -1.27 17.37 -24.14
CA ALA A 247 -0.86 16.33 -25.06
C ALA A 247 -2.08 15.42 -25.27
N PRO A 248 -2.53 15.22 -26.51
CA PRO A 248 -3.70 14.39 -26.76
C PRO A 248 -3.42 12.99 -26.23
N ARG A 249 -4.20 12.53 -25.26
CA ARG A 249 -4.10 11.17 -24.75
C ARG A 249 -4.48 10.20 -25.83
N LYS A 250 -3.69 9.14 -25.99
CA LYS A 250 -4.03 8.07 -26.91
C LYS A 250 -5.16 7.23 -26.29
N PRO A 251 -6.35 7.20 -26.89
CA PRO A 251 -7.47 6.44 -26.34
C PRO A 251 -7.14 4.94 -26.32
N ASN A 252 -7.70 4.23 -25.35
CA ASN A 252 -7.54 2.80 -25.17
C ASN A 252 -6.09 2.33 -24.89
N THR A 253 -5.24 3.17 -24.35
CA THR A 253 -3.87 2.80 -23.97
C THR A 253 -3.70 2.86 -22.45
N ILE A 254 -3.33 1.74 -21.88
CA ILE A 254 -3.12 1.59 -20.44
C ILE A 254 -1.68 1.16 -20.19
N MET A 255 -0.97 1.90 -19.35
CA MET A 255 0.39 1.52 -18.92
C MET A 255 0.34 0.85 -17.54
N ILE A 256 1.06 -0.24 -17.40
CA ILE A 256 1.23 -0.95 -16.13
C ILE A 256 2.72 -1.02 -15.84
N ILE A 257 3.15 -0.57 -14.65
CA ILE A 257 4.55 -0.54 -14.27
C ILE A 257 4.76 -1.01 -12.83
N THR A 258 5.81 -1.80 -12.62
CA THR A 258 6.18 -2.28 -11.27
C THR A 258 7.05 -1.28 -10.52
N GLY A 259 7.00 -1.32 -9.19
CA GLY A 259 7.83 -0.48 -8.32
C GLY A 259 9.33 -0.64 -8.56
N LYS A 260 9.78 -1.86 -8.92
CA LYS A 260 11.18 -2.13 -9.32
C LYS A 260 11.57 -1.26 -10.53
N ASN A 261 10.73 -1.25 -11.55
CA ASN A 261 10.99 -0.48 -12.77
C ASN A 261 10.81 1.03 -12.57
N LEU A 262 9.87 1.44 -11.73
CA LEU A 262 9.75 2.85 -11.32
C LEU A 262 11.00 3.36 -10.62
N LYS A 263 11.61 2.55 -9.75
CA LYS A 263 12.88 2.92 -9.12
C LYS A 263 13.93 3.23 -10.17
N TRP A 264 14.14 2.35 -11.14
CA TRP A 264 15.11 2.57 -12.21
C TRP A 264 14.77 3.77 -13.10
N ALA A 265 13.49 4.02 -13.36
CA ALA A 265 13.06 5.21 -14.11
C ALA A 265 13.34 6.52 -13.34
N PHE A 266 13.40 6.47 -12.00
CA PHE A 266 13.60 7.65 -11.15
C PHE A 266 15.03 7.83 -10.64
N ASP A 267 15.87 6.79 -10.63
CA ASP A 267 17.25 6.83 -10.09
C ASP A 267 18.25 7.69 -10.94
N GLY A 268 17.81 8.29 -12.01
CA GLY A 268 18.67 9.09 -12.90
C GLY A 268 18.69 10.60 -12.64
N GLU A 269 18.21 11.09 -11.51
CA GLU A 269 18.08 12.55 -11.25
C GLU A 269 19.42 13.31 -11.15
N HIS A 270 20.53 12.62 -10.84
CA HIS A 270 21.85 13.26 -10.67
C HIS A 270 22.80 13.08 -11.85
N GLU A 271 22.54 12.15 -12.74
CA GLU A 271 23.23 12.03 -14.03
C GLU A 271 22.32 12.62 -15.10
N LYS A 272 22.78 13.69 -15.79
CA LYS A 272 22.13 14.38 -16.91
C LYS A 272 20.92 13.60 -17.46
N GLN A 273 19.69 13.96 -17.02
CA GLN A 273 18.37 13.47 -17.42
C GLN A 273 18.42 12.09 -18.10
N SER A 274 18.23 11.01 -17.32
CA SER A 274 18.24 9.70 -17.94
C SER A 274 17.03 9.63 -18.88
N ASP A 275 17.26 9.23 -20.12
CA ASP A 275 16.22 9.04 -21.15
C ASP A 275 14.99 8.28 -20.58
N ALA A 276 15.22 7.36 -19.64
CA ALA A 276 14.17 6.57 -19.00
C ALA A 276 13.17 7.42 -18.19
N HIS A 277 13.66 8.44 -17.46
CA HIS A 277 12.80 9.31 -16.66
C HIS A 277 11.87 10.16 -17.54
N GLU A 278 12.47 10.84 -18.52
CA GLU A 278 11.70 11.70 -19.42
C GLU A 278 10.72 10.88 -20.28
N ASN A 279 11.16 9.73 -20.79
CA ASN A 279 10.33 8.82 -21.56
C ASN A 279 9.16 8.28 -20.73
N PHE A 280 9.41 7.90 -19.46
CA PHE A 280 8.32 7.51 -18.55
C PHE A 280 7.25 8.61 -18.41
N LEU A 281 7.67 9.85 -18.14
CA LEU A 281 6.73 10.95 -17.96
C LEU A 281 5.94 11.24 -19.24
N LYS A 282 6.59 11.21 -20.41
CA LYS A 282 5.92 11.40 -21.71
C LYS A 282 4.91 10.30 -22.00
N ILE A 283 5.29 9.02 -21.85
CA ILE A 283 4.43 7.87 -22.10
C ILE A 283 3.27 7.84 -21.12
N ALA A 284 3.56 7.98 -19.83
CA ALA A 284 2.55 7.93 -18.77
C ALA A 284 1.50 9.05 -18.93
N SER A 285 1.93 10.24 -19.36
CA SER A 285 1.01 11.37 -19.62
C SER A 285 0.18 11.16 -20.88
N ALA A 286 0.67 10.42 -21.87
CA ALA A 286 -0.02 10.10 -23.11
C ALA A 286 -0.99 8.91 -22.97
N CYS A 287 -0.85 8.07 -21.95
CA CYS A 287 -1.75 6.97 -21.66
C CYS A 287 -3.10 7.46 -21.12
N GLU A 288 -4.16 6.72 -21.42
CA GLU A 288 -5.50 6.98 -20.87
C GLU A 288 -5.55 6.71 -19.36
N ALA A 289 -4.86 5.66 -18.91
CA ALA A 289 -4.68 5.37 -17.48
C ALA A 289 -3.30 4.72 -17.22
N VAL A 290 -2.84 4.81 -15.97
CA VAL A 290 -1.62 4.17 -15.51
C VAL A 290 -1.88 3.42 -14.22
N ILE A 291 -1.35 2.21 -14.14
CA ILE A 291 -1.39 1.35 -12.96
C ILE A 291 0.05 1.09 -12.49
N CYS A 292 0.38 1.61 -11.32
CA CYS A 292 1.66 1.35 -10.67
C CYS A 292 1.44 0.29 -9.58
N CYS A 293 2.05 -0.88 -9.73
CA CYS A 293 1.92 -2.01 -8.81
C CYS A 293 3.22 -2.26 -8.03
N ARG A 294 3.14 -2.92 -6.87
CA ARG A 294 4.28 -3.15 -5.95
C ARG A 294 5.04 -1.88 -5.59
N VAL A 295 4.33 -0.76 -5.44
CA VAL A 295 4.95 0.53 -5.11
C VAL A 295 5.00 0.76 -3.60
N THR A 296 6.09 1.34 -3.15
CA THR A 296 6.28 1.79 -1.77
C THR A 296 5.58 3.14 -1.52
N PRO A 297 5.34 3.54 -0.26
CA PRO A 297 4.78 4.86 0.07
C PRO A 297 5.58 6.01 -0.53
N LEU A 298 6.92 5.89 -0.52
CA LEU A 298 7.81 6.89 -1.12
C LEU A 298 7.61 6.97 -2.64
N GLN A 299 7.48 5.84 -3.32
CA GLN A 299 7.26 5.81 -4.77
C GLN A 299 5.88 6.36 -5.14
N LYS A 300 4.82 6.11 -4.36
CA LYS A 300 3.52 6.75 -4.56
C LYS A 300 3.64 8.28 -4.55
N ARG A 301 4.35 8.82 -3.56
CA ARG A 301 4.65 10.25 -3.47
C ARG A 301 5.42 10.74 -4.70
N GLN A 302 6.51 10.05 -5.09
CA GLN A 302 7.36 10.44 -6.21
C GLN A 302 6.60 10.46 -7.54
N VAL A 303 5.77 9.46 -7.82
CA VAL A 303 4.95 9.42 -9.04
C VAL A 303 4.04 10.63 -9.11
N VAL A 304 3.29 10.91 -8.06
CA VAL A 304 2.37 12.06 -8.02
C VAL A 304 3.12 13.38 -8.18
N GLU A 305 4.23 13.57 -7.47
CA GLU A 305 5.04 14.80 -7.52
C GLU A 305 5.60 15.03 -8.92
N LYS A 306 6.22 14.01 -9.53
CA LYS A 306 6.87 14.12 -10.84
C LYS A 306 5.85 14.37 -11.95
N ILE A 307 4.75 13.64 -11.97
CA ILE A 307 3.68 13.82 -12.97
C ILE A 307 3.03 15.20 -12.82
N ALA A 308 2.71 15.64 -11.63
CA ALA A 308 2.10 16.95 -11.44
C ALA A 308 3.04 18.10 -11.84
N ARG A 309 4.35 17.98 -11.57
CA ARG A 309 5.37 18.94 -12.04
C ARG A 309 5.54 18.94 -13.56
N PHE A 310 5.52 17.76 -14.16
CA PHE A 310 5.70 17.61 -15.61
C PHE A 310 4.49 18.15 -16.38
N THR A 311 3.29 17.72 -16.00
CA THR A 311 2.05 18.08 -16.70
C THR A 311 1.54 19.47 -16.34
N LYS A 312 1.91 20.00 -15.16
CA LYS A 312 1.39 21.26 -14.58
C LYS A 312 -0.13 21.28 -14.44
N VAL A 313 -0.76 20.11 -14.37
CA VAL A 313 -2.20 19.92 -14.21
C VAL A 313 -2.55 19.75 -12.73
N ARG A 314 -3.75 20.21 -12.35
CA ARG A 314 -4.25 19.95 -10.99
C ARG A 314 -4.40 18.45 -10.76
N THR A 315 -3.79 17.98 -9.69
CA THR A 315 -3.79 16.58 -9.30
C THR A 315 -4.58 16.39 -8.01
N LEU A 316 -5.33 15.30 -7.90
CA LEU A 316 -5.98 14.83 -6.69
C LEU A 316 -5.35 13.51 -6.29
N ALA A 317 -5.07 13.33 -5.01
CA ALA A 317 -4.65 12.04 -4.45
C ALA A 317 -5.69 11.57 -3.43
N ILE A 318 -6.09 10.32 -3.53
CA ILE A 318 -7.06 9.67 -2.65
C ILE A 318 -6.40 8.41 -2.07
N GLY A 319 -6.56 8.18 -0.79
CA GLY A 319 -6.06 7.01 -0.09
C GLY A 319 -6.60 6.95 1.32
N ASP A 320 -6.67 5.76 1.90
CA ASP A 320 -7.23 5.48 3.23
C ASP A 320 -6.19 4.91 4.20
N GLY A 321 -5.00 4.55 3.70
CA GLY A 321 -3.93 3.94 4.49
C GLY A 321 -2.81 4.89 4.89
N ALA A 322 -2.05 4.50 5.91
CA ALA A 322 -0.83 5.20 6.31
C ALA A 322 0.19 5.30 5.14
N ASN A 323 0.13 4.36 4.20
CA ASN A 323 0.95 4.32 2.99
C ASN A 323 0.68 5.48 2.03
N ASP A 324 -0.48 6.14 2.14
CA ASP A 324 -0.93 7.18 1.21
C ASP A 324 -0.71 8.60 1.76
N VAL A 325 -0.40 8.73 3.04
CA VAL A 325 -0.24 10.03 3.72
C VAL A 325 0.78 10.91 3.00
N SER A 326 1.95 10.36 2.66
CA SER A 326 3.02 11.11 1.99
C SER A 326 2.62 11.57 0.58
N MET A 327 1.84 10.77 -0.14
CA MET A 327 1.28 11.09 -1.45
C MET A 327 0.25 12.22 -1.36
N ILE A 328 -0.67 12.15 -0.40
CA ILE A 328 -1.70 13.16 -0.17
C ILE A 328 -1.08 14.51 0.26
N GLN A 329 -0.07 14.46 1.14
CA GLN A 329 0.63 15.66 1.61
C GLN A 329 1.35 16.41 0.48
N VAL A 330 1.92 15.71 -0.48
CA VAL A 330 2.62 16.33 -1.60
C VAL A 330 1.66 17.12 -2.50
N VAL A 331 0.47 16.58 -2.76
CA VAL A 331 -0.57 17.30 -3.54
C VAL A 331 -1.01 18.58 -2.83
N ARG A 332 -1.15 18.53 -1.50
CA ARG A 332 -1.50 19.72 -0.70
C ARG A 332 -0.43 20.81 -0.81
N LYS A 333 0.85 20.46 -0.75
CA LYS A 333 1.97 21.41 -0.88
C LYS A 333 2.03 22.04 -2.27
N MET A 334 1.72 21.29 -3.32
CA MET A 334 1.76 21.76 -4.71
C MET A 334 0.61 22.73 -5.07
N ARG A 335 -0.44 22.85 -4.25
CA ARG A 335 -1.50 23.85 -4.42
C ARG A 335 -1.08 25.28 -4.06
N GLN A 336 0.10 25.45 -3.48
CA GLN A 336 0.64 26.74 -3.04
C GLN A 336 1.52 27.41 -4.10
N PHE A 337 1.73 26.76 -5.24
CA PHE A 337 2.42 27.26 -6.43
C PHE A 337 1.47 27.28 -7.64
#